data_35a6fe6c7cd7be740b4abc14ccdb4b00
#
_entry.id   35a6fe6c7cd7be740b4abc14ccdb4b00
#
_cell.length_a   1.000
_cell.length_b   1.000
_cell.length_c   1.000
_cell.angle_alpha   90.00
_cell.angle_beta   90.00
_cell.angle_gamma   90.00
#
_symmetry.space_group_name_H-M   'P 1'
#
loop_
_entity.id
_entity.type
_entity.pdbx_description
1 polymer ?
#
loop_
_entity_poly.entity_id
_entity_poly.type
_entity_poly.pdbx_seq_one_letter_code
_entity_poly.pdbx_strand_id
1 'polypeptide(L)'
;MNGLLSKDRIVAKEGFNRWLIAPAALGIHLCIGSVYAWSLFNPALIKRLGVVTSAADDWTLKGVVWIFTVAIVFLGLSAAVAGHWLEKVGPRMVGTVAAICWSGGFFIGGFGIVTGQLWLLYLGYGVLGGCGLGLGYVSPVGTLIRWFPDRRGMATGIAIMGFGGGAMLAKPMIEGFLRYYHKLPDYLGSVDSLKLVTDETGRRLTEVAGEMKEVVIIGANDVVNMMVPGQEGVYLVGSGSVGVAQTFFTIGIIYLVVMLCAAFGYRVPPDGWTPEGWVAPEEGEHHGKMITQHHVHIDQALKTKQFYQL
;
A
#
# COMPACT_ATOMS: atom_id res chain seq x y z
N MET A 1 -25.75 1.79 -18.98
CA MET A 1 -24.37 1.60 -19.49
C MET A 1 -23.97 0.14 -19.27
N ASN A 2 -24.05 -0.68 -20.35
CA ASN A 2 -23.77 -2.14 -20.27
C ASN A 2 -22.27 -2.45 -20.40
N GLY A 3 -21.44 -1.85 -19.55
CA GLY A 3 -19.99 -2.07 -19.57
C GLY A 3 -19.57 -3.36 -18.84
N LEU A 4 -18.35 -3.85 -19.11
CA LEU A 4 -17.74 -5.04 -18.47
C LEU A 4 -17.70 -4.95 -16.93
N LEU A 5 -17.76 -3.75 -16.37
CA LEU A 5 -17.70 -3.45 -14.95
C LEU A 5 -19.09 -3.31 -14.30
N SER A 6 -20.19 -3.42 -15.06
CA SER A 6 -21.54 -3.25 -14.51
C SER A 6 -21.92 -4.39 -13.54
N LYS A 7 -22.67 -4.04 -12.49
CA LYS A 7 -23.12 -4.97 -11.44
C LYS A 7 -23.93 -6.14 -12.03
N ASP A 8 -24.75 -5.89 -13.05
CA ASP A 8 -25.60 -6.91 -13.67
C ASP A 8 -24.81 -8.04 -14.35
N ARG A 9 -23.61 -7.73 -14.86
CA ARG A 9 -22.73 -8.74 -15.49
C ARG A 9 -21.97 -9.62 -14.52
N ILE A 10 -21.93 -9.25 -13.25
CA ILE A 10 -21.22 -10.00 -12.22
C ILE A 10 -22.14 -10.83 -11.33
N VAL A 11 -23.45 -10.83 -11.61
CA VAL A 11 -24.37 -11.74 -10.94
C VAL A 11 -23.96 -13.18 -11.26
N ALA A 12 -23.80 -13.98 -10.22
CA ALA A 12 -23.39 -15.38 -10.35
C ALA A 12 -24.49 -16.20 -11.02
N LYS A 13 -24.09 -17.17 -11.85
CA LYS A 13 -24.99 -18.18 -12.40
C LYS A 13 -25.32 -19.22 -11.34
N GLU A 14 -26.41 -19.96 -11.54
CA GLU A 14 -26.76 -21.13 -10.70
C GLU A 14 -25.58 -22.10 -10.64
N GLY A 15 -25.34 -22.67 -9.45
CA GLY A 15 -24.25 -23.59 -9.19
C GLY A 15 -22.86 -22.92 -9.01
N PHE A 16 -22.78 -21.59 -8.93
CA PHE A 16 -21.51 -20.93 -8.70
C PHE A 16 -20.92 -21.27 -7.32
N ASN A 17 -19.69 -21.74 -7.29
CA ASN A 17 -18.99 -22.04 -6.05
C ASN A 17 -18.55 -20.75 -5.36
N ARG A 18 -19.27 -20.41 -4.26
CA ARG A 18 -19.00 -19.19 -3.45
C ARG A 18 -17.59 -19.10 -2.86
N TRP A 19 -16.90 -20.24 -2.69
CA TRP A 19 -15.53 -20.27 -2.17
C TRP A 19 -14.51 -19.64 -3.11
N LEU A 20 -14.81 -19.50 -4.41
CA LEU A 20 -13.97 -18.80 -5.37
C LEU A 20 -13.88 -17.28 -5.09
N ILE A 21 -14.77 -16.75 -4.27
CA ILE A 21 -14.73 -15.34 -3.85
C ILE A 21 -13.63 -15.11 -2.80
N ALA A 22 -13.33 -16.10 -1.97
CA ALA A 22 -12.31 -15.96 -0.94
C ALA A 22 -10.90 -15.64 -1.50
N PRO A 23 -10.34 -16.39 -2.48
CA PRO A 23 -9.07 -16.04 -3.08
C PRO A 23 -9.09 -14.69 -3.83
N ALA A 24 -10.20 -14.32 -4.46
CA ALA A 24 -10.35 -13.00 -5.08
C ALA A 24 -10.30 -11.88 -4.04
N ALA A 25 -11.00 -12.03 -2.92
CA ALA A 25 -10.97 -11.08 -1.81
C ALA A 25 -9.57 -10.99 -1.19
N LEU A 26 -8.92 -12.14 -0.94
CA LEU A 26 -7.57 -12.22 -0.40
C LEU A 26 -6.54 -11.54 -1.33
N GLY A 27 -6.66 -11.71 -2.65
CA GLY A 27 -5.75 -11.10 -3.62
C GLY A 27 -5.69 -9.57 -3.49
N ILE A 28 -6.85 -8.91 -3.33
CA ILE A 28 -6.90 -7.47 -3.08
C ILE A 28 -6.34 -7.13 -1.70
N HIS A 29 -6.80 -7.82 -0.66
CA HIS A 29 -6.41 -7.52 0.72
C HIS A 29 -4.92 -7.71 0.98
N LEU A 30 -4.29 -8.74 0.41
CA LEU A 30 -2.85 -8.97 0.53
C LEU A 30 -2.05 -7.84 -0.15
N CYS A 31 -2.51 -7.34 -1.30
CA CYS A 31 -1.84 -6.22 -1.97
C CYS A 31 -1.94 -4.93 -1.16
N ILE A 32 -3.13 -4.57 -0.69
CA ILE A 32 -3.30 -3.31 0.07
C ILE A 32 -2.75 -3.42 1.49
N GLY A 33 -2.71 -4.61 2.08
CA GLY A 33 -2.12 -4.86 3.40
C GLY A 33 -0.62 -4.61 3.47
N SER A 34 0.05 -4.54 2.32
CA SER A 34 1.46 -4.12 2.23
C SER A 34 1.73 -2.71 2.75
N VAL A 35 0.71 -1.89 2.95
CA VAL A 35 0.84 -0.56 3.58
C VAL A 35 1.52 -0.62 4.95
N TYR A 36 1.32 -1.68 5.71
CA TYR A 36 1.97 -1.88 7.01
C TYR A 36 3.48 -2.19 6.90
N ALA A 37 3.97 -2.50 5.71
CA ALA A 37 5.39 -2.67 5.43
C ALA A 37 6.09 -1.35 5.02
N TRP A 38 5.41 -0.20 5.12
CA TRP A 38 5.96 1.12 4.75
C TRP A 38 7.33 1.41 5.37
N SER A 39 7.52 1.03 6.63
CA SER A 39 8.78 1.27 7.36
C SER A 39 10.02 0.67 6.68
N LEU A 40 9.86 -0.34 5.84
CA LEU A 40 10.96 -0.96 5.08
C LEU A 40 11.54 -0.03 4.01
N PHE A 41 10.75 0.94 3.53
CA PHE A 41 11.23 1.94 2.58
C PHE A 41 11.97 3.10 3.24
N ASN A 42 11.73 3.36 4.53
CA ASN A 42 12.31 4.51 5.23
C ASN A 42 13.84 4.59 5.12
N PRO A 43 14.62 3.50 5.38
CA PRO A 43 16.08 3.55 5.27
C PRO A 43 16.58 3.89 3.87
N ALA A 44 15.88 3.42 2.82
CA ALA A 44 16.23 3.69 1.44
C ALA A 44 15.85 5.13 1.03
N LEU A 45 14.70 5.63 1.49
CA LEU A 45 14.21 6.97 1.16
C LEU A 45 15.06 8.09 1.77
N ILE A 46 15.58 7.90 3.00
CA ILE A 46 16.44 8.88 3.68
C ILE A 46 17.91 8.84 3.21
N LYS A 47 18.25 7.92 2.32
CA LYS A 47 19.57 7.77 1.70
C LYS A 47 19.51 7.75 0.18
N ARG A 48 18.49 8.40 -0.38
CA ARG A 48 18.19 8.35 -1.81
C ARG A 48 19.36 8.79 -2.70
N LEU A 49 20.09 9.82 -2.28
CA LEU A 49 21.24 10.38 -3.01
C LEU A 49 22.56 9.79 -2.54
N GLY A 50 22.75 9.68 -1.23
CA GLY A 50 24.00 9.21 -0.67
C GLY A 50 24.16 7.69 -0.70
N VAL A 51 23.06 6.93 -0.79
CA VAL A 51 22.97 5.46 -0.90
C VAL A 51 23.54 4.72 0.32
N VAL A 52 24.82 4.90 0.61
CA VAL A 52 25.51 4.26 1.75
C VAL A 52 25.22 4.97 3.08
N THR A 53 25.13 6.29 3.06
CA THR A 53 24.67 7.14 4.17
C THR A 53 23.89 8.32 3.61
N SER A 54 23.23 9.11 4.46
CA SER A 54 22.46 10.27 3.99
C SER A 54 23.38 11.38 3.49
N ALA A 55 23.06 11.95 2.33
CA ALA A 55 23.65 13.16 1.77
C ALA A 55 22.89 14.40 2.27
N ALA A 56 23.40 15.61 1.99
CA ALA A 56 22.81 16.84 2.48
C ALA A 56 21.38 17.10 1.98
N ASP A 57 21.10 16.76 0.72
CA ASP A 57 19.79 16.92 0.10
C ASP A 57 18.89 15.67 0.19
N ASP A 58 19.25 14.69 1.02
CA ASP A 58 18.41 13.54 1.28
C ASP A 58 17.24 13.92 2.20
N TRP A 59 16.15 13.21 2.06
CA TRP A 59 14.94 13.46 2.85
C TRP A 59 15.13 13.09 4.32
N THR A 60 14.49 13.84 5.20
CA THR A 60 14.51 13.53 6.63
C THR A 60 13.55 12.39 6.96
N LEU A 61 13.88 11.59 7.96
CA LEU A 61 13.00 10.51 8.44
C LEU A 61 11.62 11.06 8.83
N LYS A 62 11.56 12.24 9.47
CA LYS A 62 10.30 12.90 9.85
C LYS A 62 9.43 13.15 8.61
N GLY A 63 10.00 13.65 7.51
CA GLY A 63 9.25 13.86 6.27
C GLY A 63 8.70 12.56 5.67
N VAL A 64 9.49 11.50 5.70
CA VAL A 64 9.11 10.21 5.08
C VAL A 64 8.05 9.45 5.89
N VAL A 65 8.11 9.46 7.21
CA VAL A 65 7.17 8.72 8.07
C VAL A 65 5.73 9.25 7.96
N TRP A 66 5.55 10.57 7.80
CA TRP A 66 4.22 11.18 7.67
C TRP A 66 3.43 10.71 6.44
N ILE A 67 4.11 10.18 5.40
CA ILE A 67 3.45 9.64 4.19
C ILE A 67 2.52 8.48 4.57
N PHE A 68 2.97 7.58 5.47
CA PHE A 68 2.13 6.51 6.00
C PHE A 68 0.89 7.05 6.74
N THR A 69 1.07 8.08 7.57
CA THR A 69 -0.04 8.70 8.29
C THR A 69 -1.09 9.27 7.33
N VAL A 70 -0.65 9.98 6.28
CA VAL A 70 -1.55 10.49 5.23
C VAL A 70 -2.28 9.33 4.54
N ALA A 71 -1.60 8.24 4.20
CA ALA A 71 -2.22 7.08 3.57
C ALA A 71 -3.35 6.47 4.45
N ILE A 72 -3.12 6.36 5.76
CA ILE A 72 -4.14 5.83 6.69
C ILE A 72 -5.32 6.80 6.86
N VAL A 73 -5.08 8.11 6.90
CA VAL A 73 -6.16 9.10 6.93
C VAL A 73 -7.05 8.98 5.68
N PHE A 74 -6.44 8.93 4.49
CA PHE A 74 -7.19 8.79 3.25
C PHE A 74 -7.84 7.40 3.09
N LEU A 75 -7.26 6.35 3.67
CA LEU A 75 -7.92 5.05 3.80
C LEU A 75 -9.25 5.20 4.55
N GLY A 76 -9.24 5.83 5.73
CA GLY A 76 -10.45 6.03 6.53
C GLY A 76 -11.51 6.87 5.81
N LEU A 77 -11.10 8.02 5.24
CA LEU A 77 -12.00 8.92 4.51
C LEU A 77 -12.64 8.25 3.28
N SER A 78 -11.85 7.55 2.48
CA SER A 78 -12.36 6.86 1.29
C SER A 78 -13.22 5.65 1.63
N ALA A 79 -12.90 4.90 2.68
CA ALA A 79 -13.71 3.78 3.15
C ALA A 79 -15.10 4.24 3.64
N ALA A 80 -15.19 5.41 4.29
CA ALA A 80 -16.45 5.99 4.75
C ALA A 80 -17.42 6.28 3.59
N VAL A 81 -16.91 6.70 2.43
CA VAL A 81 -17.71 6.99 1.24
C VAL A 81 -17.91 5.74 0.36
N ALA A 82 -16.95 4.83 0.37
CA ALA A 82 -16.90 3.67 -0.52
C ALA A 82 -18.08 2.70 -0.32
N GLY A 83 -18.60 2.56 0.90
CA GLY A 83 -19.70 1.64 1.20
C GLY A 83 -20.95 1.91 0.35
N HIS A 84 -21.40 3.15 0.32
CA HIS A 84 -22.57 3.56 -0.47
C HIS A 84 -22.33 3.43 -1.98
N TRP A 85 -21.12 3.75 -2.44
CA TRP A 85 -20.75 3.59 -3.84
C TRP A 85 -20.67 2.13 -4.25
N LEU A 86 -20.12 1.25 -3.40
CA LEU A 86 -20.05 -0.20 -3.61
C LEU A 86 -21.41 -0.83 -3.87
N GLU A 87 -22.44 -0.41 -3.12
CA GLU A 87 -23.81 -0.92 -3.31
C GLU A 87 -24.39 -0.59 -4.67
N LYS A 88 -24.08 0.60 -5.19
CA LYS A 88 -24.57 1.07 -6.50
C LYS A 88 -23.86 0.40 -7.67
N VAL A 89 -22.51 0.38 -7.65
CA VAL A 89 -21.72 -0.03 -8.82
C VAL A 89 -21.21 -1.46 -8.76
N GLY A 90 -21.23 -2.08 -7.59
CA GLY A 90 -20.76 -3.45 -7.37
C GLY A 90 -19.26 -3.57 -7.10
N PRO A 91 -18.83 -4.74 -6.55
CA PRO A 91 -17.47 -4.93 -6.03
C PRO A 91 -16.39 -4.95 -7.12
N ARG A 92 -16.71 -5.39 -8.35
CA ARG A 92 -15.74 -5.40 -9.45
C ARG A 92 -15.29 -3.99 -9.82
N MET A 93 -16.22 -3.06 -9.95
CA MET A 93 -15.90 -1.67 -10.28
C MET A 93 -15.07 -1.03 -9.16
N VAL A 94 -15.49 -1.19 -7.91
CA VAL A 94 -14.76 -0.64 -6.75
C VAL A 94 -13.36 -1.25 -6.64
N GLY A 95 -13.23 -2.58 -6.80
CA GLY A 95 -11.94 -3.27 -6.80
C GLY A 95 -11.02 -2.83 -7.93
N THR A 96 -11.58 -2.57 -9.13
CA THR A 96 -10.81 -2.05 -10.27
C THR A 96 -10.28 -0.65 -10.00
N VAL A 97 -11.13 0.25 -9.49
CA VAL A 97 -10.69 1.61 -9.12
C VAL A 97 -9.67 1.58 -7.97
N ALA A 98 -9.87 0.70 -6.99
CA ALA A 98 -8.89 0.48 -5.94
C ALA A 98 -7.52 0.05 -6.49
N ALA A 99 -7.50 -0.87 -7.46
CA ALA A 99 -6.28 -1.33 -8.12
C ALA A 99 -5.55 -0.18 -8.84
N ILE A 100 -6.30 0.65 -9.58
CA ILE A 100 -5.74 1.81 -10.29
C ILE A 100 -5.21 2.85 -9.30
N CYS A 101 -5.95 3.16 -8.24
CA CYS A 101 -5.53 4.14 -7.24
C CYS A 101 -4.31 3.65 -6.45
N TRP A 102 -4.32 2.42 -5.96
CA TRP A 102 -3.21 1.86 -5.18
C TRP A 102 -1.93 1.76 -6.01
N SER A 103 -2.00 1.17 -7.19
CA SER A 103 -0.85 1.05 -8.10
C SER A 103 -0.41 2.40 -8.66
N GLY A 104 -1.36 3.28 -9.00
CA GLY A 104 -1.10 4.66 -9.41
C GLY A 104 -0.36 5.45 -8.33
N GLY A 105 -0.68 5.19 -7.05
CA GLY A 105 0.04 5.74 -5.91
C GLY A 105 1.52 5.35 -5.90
N PHE A 106 1.84 4.09 -6.19
CA PHE A 106 3.22 3.62 -6.36
C PHE A 106 3.91 4.26 -7.56
N PHE A 107 3.23 4.40 -8.70
CA PHE A 107 3.83 5.01 -9.90
C PHE A 107 4.14 6.49 -9.70
N ILE A 108 3.19 7.27 -9.16
CA ILE A 108 3.40 8.69 -8.87
C ILE A 108 4.47 8.85 -7.78
N GLY A 109 4.43 8.01 -6.73
CA GLY A 109 5.45 8.00 -5.69
C GLY A 109 6.83 7.65 -6.24
N GLY A 110 6.95 6.62 -7.08
CA GLY A 110 8.18 6.24 -7.76
C GLY A 110 8.74 7.38 -8.63
N PHE A 111 7.87 8.08 -9.36
CA PHE A 111 8.27 9.27 -10.12
C PHE A 111 8.75 10.41 -9.20
N GLY A 112 8.08 10.62 -8.06
CA GLY A 112 8.52 11.57 -7.03
C GLY A 112 9.90 11.25 -6.47
N ILE A 113 10.21 9.96 -6.29
CA ILE A 113 11.54 9.51 -5.84
C ILE A 113 12.60 9.81 -6.91
N VAL A 114 12.35 9.52 -8.18
CA VAL A 114 13.27 9.79 -9.29
C VAL A 114 13.56 11.29 -9.42
N THR A 115 12.52 12.11 -9.34
CA THR A 115 12.63 13.57 -9.53
C THR A 115 13.05 14.32 -8.26
N GLY A 116 13.18 13.63 -7.12
CA GLY A 116 13.49 14.26 -5.84
C GLY A 116 12.33 15.06 -5.21
N GLN A 117 11.12 14.84 -5.66
CA GLN A 117 9.94 15.60 -5.26
C GLN A 117 9.15 14.88 -4.16
N LEU A 118 9.45 15.15 -2.90
CA LEU A 118 8.79 14.50 -1.76
C LEU A 118 7.27 14.68 -1.76
N TRP A 119 6.75 15.85 -2.19
CA TRP A 119 5.31 16.12 -2.26
C TRP A 119 4.57 15.17 -3.23
N LEU A 120 5.22 14.71 -4.30
CA LEU A 120 4.65 13.70 -5.20
C LEU A 120 4.48 12.35 -4.50
N LEU A 121 5.37 12.02 -3.57
CA LEU A 121 5.24 10.80 -2.78
C LEU A 121 4.06 10.90 -1.79
N TYR A 122 3.84 12.09 -1.20
CA TYR A 122 2.65 12.37 -0.40
C TYR A 122 1.37 12.27 -1.22
N LEU A 123 1.34 12.90 -2.40
CA LEU A 123 0.17 12.87 -3.28
C LEU A 123 -0.09 11.46 -3.83
N GLY A 124 0.96 10.78 -4.33
CA GLY A 124 0.86 9.47 -4.95
C GLY A 124 0.53 8.40 -3.92
N TYR A 125 1.50 8.05 -3.09
CA TYR A 125 1.33 6.96 -2.12
C TYR A 125 0.37 7.35 -0.98
N GLY A 126 0.50 8.58 -0.44
CA GLY A 126 -0.32 9.05 0.67
C GLY A 126 -1.77 9.25 0.28
N VAL A 127 -2.06 10.15 -0.65
CA VAL A 127 -3.46 10.52 -0.98
C VAL A 127 -4.09 9.49 -1.92
N LEU A 128 -3.57 9.35 -3.13
CA LEU A 128 -4.16 8.47 -4.14
C LEU A 128 -4.11 7.00 -3.70
N GLY A 129 -2.95 6.55 -3.21
CA GLY A 129 -2.78 5.23 -2.65
C GLY A 129 -3.69 4.99 -1.45
N GLY A 130 -3.80 5.96 -0.53
CA GLY A 130 -4.73 5.92 0.61
C GLY A 130 -6.19 5.75 0.19
N CYS A 131 -6.63 6.45 -0.86
CA CYS A 131 -7.96 6.22 -1.44
C CYS A 131 -8.10 4.78 -1.98
N GLY A 132 -7.07 4.29 -2.68
CA GLY A 132 -7.04 2.90 -3.15
C GLY A 132 -7.13 1.87 -2.03
N LEU A 133 -6.47 2.15 -0.89
CA LEU A 133 -6.55 1.32 0.32
C LEU A 133 -7.99 1.20 0.84
N GLY A 134 -8.70 2.31 1.02
CA GLY A 134 -10.05 2.30 1.56
C GLY A 134 -11.07 1.63 0.64
N LEU A 135 -11.01 1.92 -0.67
CA LEU A 135 -11.82 1.25 -1.68
C LEU A 135 -11.53 -0.26 -1.73
N GLY A 136 -10.23 -0.62 -1.70
CA GLY A 136 -9.76 -2.00 -1.70
C GLY A 136 -10.09 -2.74 -0.41
N TYR A 137 -10.28 -2.06 0.72
CA TYR A 137 -10.70 -2.67 1.97
C TYR A 137 -12.19 -3.01 1.98
N VAL A 138 -13.03 -2.07 1.57
CA VAL A 138 -14.50 -2.23 1.66
C VAL A 138 -15.02 -3.26 0.66
N SER A 139 -14.46 -3.34 -0.54
CA SER A 139 -14.99 -4.22 -1.60
C SER A 139 -14.89 -5.71 -1.28
N PRO A 140 -13.77 -6.27 -0.75
CA PRO A 140 -13.70 -7.68 -0.35
C PRO A 140 -14.58 -8.01 0.85
N VAL A 141 -14.58 -7.13 1.89
CA VAL A 141 -15.36 -7.34 3.10
C VAL A 141 -16.85 -7.44 2.77
N GLY A 142 -17.37 -6.44 2.03
CA GLY A 142 -18.77 -6.42 1.63
C GLY A 142 -19.17 -7.62 0.75
N THR A 143 -18.27 -8.06 -0.14
CA THR A 143 -18.54 -9.20 -1.01
C THR A 143 -18.53 -10.52 -0.25
N LEU A 144 -17.57 -10.73 0.65
CA LEU A 144 -17.48 -11.94 1.48
C LEU A 144 -18.70 -12.07 2.40
N ILE A 145 -19.13 -10.99 3.06
CA ILE A 145 -20.30 -11.03 3.96
C ILE A 145 -21.57 -11.38 3.19
N ARG A 146 -21.73 -10.92 1.95
CA ARG A 146 -22.88 -11.26 1.10
C ARG A 146 -22.92 -12.74 0.71
N TRP A 147 -21.75 -13.36 0.45
CA TRP A 147 -21.67 -14.76 0.09
C TRP A 147 -21.70 -15.74 1.27
N PHE A 148 -21.33 -15.26 2.46
CA PHE A 148 -21.25 -16.09 3.67
C PHE A 148 -22.10 -15.52 4.82
N PRO A 149 -23.42 -15.29 4.61
CA PRO A 149 -24.30 -14.81 5.67
C PRO A 149 -24.44 -15.84 6.80
N ASP A 150 -24.28 -17.14 6.47
CA ASP A 150 -24.24 -18.28 7.38
C ASP A 150 -22.95 -18.36 8.23
N ARG A 151 -21.88 -17.69 7.81
CA ARG A 151 -20.53 -17.76 8.42
C ARG A 151 -19.87 -16.39 8.47
N ARG A 152 -20.60 -15.36 8.91
CA ARG A 152 -20.12 -13.95 8.93
C ARG A 152 -18.78 -13.77 9.64
N GLY A 153 -18.59 -14.44 10.79
CA GLY A 153 -17.33 -14.39 11.54
C GLY A 153 -16.13 -14.92 10.71
N MET A 154 -16.32 -16.02 9.98
CA MET A 154 -15.30 -16.57 9.10
C MET A 154 -15.03 -15.61 7.92
N ALA A 155 -16.06 -15.07 7.28
CA ALA A 155 -15.93 -14.12 6.17
C ALA A 155 -15.12 -12.89 6.58
N THR A 156 -15.46 -12.30 7.75
CA THR A 156 -14.73 -11.18 8.33
C THR A 156 -13.29 -11.57 8.70
N GLY A 157 -13.10 -12.76 9.27
CA GLY A 157 -11.78 -13.29 9.62
C GLY A 157 -10.87 -13.45 8.41
N ILE A 158 -11.38 -13.99 7.29
CA ILE A 158 -10.63 -14.10 6.02
C ILE A 158 -10.21 -12.71 5.52
N ALA A 159 -11.12 -11.73 5.57
CA ALA A 159 -10.85 -10.37 5.14
C ALA A 159 -9.74 -9.72 5.99
N ILE A 160 -9.87 -9.75 7.32
CA ILE A 160 -8.89 -9.16 8.25
C ILE A 160 -7.53 -9.86 8.13
N MET A 161 -7.53 -11.20 8.06
CA MET A 161 -6.31 -11.98 7.87
C MET A 161 -5.59 -11.61 6.57
N GLY A 162 -6.33 -11.42 5.47
CA GLY A 162 -5.75 -10.99 4.20
C GLY A 162 -5.08 -9.62 4.30
N PHE A 163 -5.76 -8.65 4.89
CA PHE A 163 -5.23 -7.30 5.06
C PHE A 163 -4.02 -7.27 6.03
N GLY A 164 -4.15 -7.87 7.21
CA GLY A 164 -3.04 -7.95 8.18
C GLY A 164 -1.86 -8.79 7.68
N GLY A 165 -2.11 -9.88 6.94
CA GLY A 165 -1.09 -10.75 6.36
C GLY A 165 -0.33 -10.16 5.17
N GLY A 166 -0.86 -9.08 4.57
CA GLY A 166 -0.24 -8.45 3.40
C GLY A 166 1.19 -7.98 3.64
N ALA A 167 1.47 -7.42 4.80
CA ALA A 167 2.83 -6.99 5.17
C ALA A 167 3.82 -8.16 5.27
N MET A 168 3.36 -9.34 5.69
CA MET A 168 4.21 -10.54 5.81
C MET A 168 4.70 -11.02 4.43
N LEU A 169 3.84 -10.93 3.41
CA LEU A 169 4.22 -11.24 2.02
C LEU A 169 4.99 -10.10 1.37
N ALA A 170 4.63 -8.85 1.67
CA ALA A 170 5.28 -7.69 1.11
C ALA A 170 6.73 -7.53 1.60
N LYS A 171 7.04 -7.90 2.85
CA LYS A 171 8.39 -7.75 3.41
C LYS A 171 9.46 -8.42 2.55
N PRO A 172 9.46 -9.74 2.31
CA PRO A 172 10.50 -10.38 1.50
C PRO A 172 10.52 -9.85 0.05
N MET A 173 9.37 -9.46 -0.49
CA MET A 173 9.27 -8.89 -1.83
C MET A 173 9.94 -7.50 -1.89
N ILE A 174 9.66 -6.62 -0.94
CA ILE A 174 10.25 -5.26 -0.87
C ILE A 174 11.77 -5.36 -0.66
N GLU A 175 12.21 -6.14 0.34
CA GLU A 175 13.63 -6.32 0.65
C GLU A 175 14.39 -6.95 -0.54
N GLY A 176 13.78 -7.93 -1.21
CA GLY A 176 14.33 -8.57 -2.40
C GLY A 176 14.52 -7.59 -3.55
N PHE A 177 13.52 -6.76 -3.86
CA PHE A 177 13.63 -5.76 -4.92
C PHE A 177 14.56 -4.61 -4.56
N LEU A 178 14.52 -4.11 -3.33
CA LEU A 178 15.48 -3.11 -2.88
C LEU A 178 16.91 -3.60 -3.07
N ARG A 179 17.19 -4.85 -2.68
CA ARG A 179 18.52 -5.45 -2.85
C ARG A 179 18.88 -5.69 -4.33
N TYR A 180 17.93 -6.13 -5.14
CA TYR A 180 18.12 -6.39 -6.56
C TYR A 180 18.46 -5.13 -7.35
N TYR A 181 17.78 -4.01 -7.05
CA TYR A 181 17.98 -2.73 -7.73
C TYR A 181 19.03 -1.84 -7.05
N HIS A 182 19.60 -2.29 -5.91
CA HIS A 182 20.64 -1.54 -5.22
C HIS A 182 21.92 -1.49 -6.07
N LYS A 183 22.46 -0.29 -6.24
CA LYS A 183 23.73 -0.07 -6.89
C LYS A 183 24.60 0.80 -5.98
N LEU A 184 25.76 0.28 -5.58
CA LEU A 184 26.72 1.06 -4.81
C LEU A 184 27.13 2.31 -5.59
N PRO A 185 27.33 3.44 -4.92
CA PRO A 185 27.92 4.61 -5.54
C PRO A 185 29.41 4.39 -5.82
N ASP A 186 29.96 5.24 -6.71
CA ASP A 186 31.35 5.14 -7.10
C ASP A 186 32.27 5.41 -5.90
N TYR A 187 33.15 4.46 -5.62
CA TYR A 187 34.14 4.56 -4.57
C TYR A 187 35.32 5.39 -5.07
N LEU A 188 35.69 6.43 -4.33
CA LEU A 188 36.78 7.36 -4.74
C LEU A 188 38.10 7.08 -4.03
N GLY A 189 38.10 6.37 -2.91
CA GLY A 189 39.30 6.07 -2.15
C GLY A 189 39.11 6.20 -0.62
N SER A 190 40.23 6.01 0.10
CA SER A 190 40.23 6.23 1.57
C SER A 190 40.18 7.73 1.89
N VAL A 191 39.69 8.04 3.08
CA VAL A 191 39.57 9.43 3.56
C VAL A 191 40.90 10.16 3.54
N ASP A 192 41.99 9.47 3.85
CA ASP A 192 43.34 10.03 3.92
C ASP A 192 43.95 10.30 2.53
N SER A 193 43.39 9.71 1.47
CA SER A 193 43.86 9.86 0.10
C SER A 193 43.26 11.03 -0.66
N LEU A 194 42.26 11.70 -0.11
CA LEU A 194 41.46 12.73 -0.78
C LEU A 194 41.47 14.05 0.02
N LYS A 195 41.52 15.17 -0.72
CA LYS A 195 41.30 16.50 -0.11
C LYS A 195 39.81 16.75 0.03
N LEU A 196 39.33 16.65 1.25
CA LEU A 196 37.93 16.91 1.59
C LEU A 196 37.77 18.35 2.04
N VAL A 197 36.80 19.05 1.47
CA VAL A 197 36.41 20.42 1.82
C VAL A 197 34.98 20.39 2.28
N THR A 198 34.66 21.06 3.38
CA THR A 198 33.27 21.23 3.82
C THR A 198 32.81 22.63 3.43
N ASP A 199 31.68 22.73 2.71
CA ASP A 199 31.10 24.03 2.36
C ASP A 199 30.35 24.67 3.52
N GLU A 200 29.82 25.88 3.31
CA GLU A 200 29.06 26.64 4.30
C GLU A 200 27.76 25.94 4.71
N THR A 201 27.26 25.01 3.88
CA THR A 201 26.03 24.23 4.12
C THR A 201 26.30 22.90 4.82
N GLY A 202 27.56 22.59 5.13
CA GLY A 202 27.99 21.34 5.74
C GLY A 202 28.15 20.16 4.76
N ARG A 203 28.08 20.39 3.45
CA ARG A 203 28.34 19.37 2.43
C ARG A 203 29.82 19.07 2.35
N ARG A 204 30.15 17.81 2.25
CA ARG A 204 31.54 17.38 1.99
C ARG A 204 31.75 17.29 0.51
N LEU A 205 32.79 17.98 0.02
CA LEU A 205 33.14 18.07 -1.38
C LEU A 205 34.56 17.55 -1.56
N THR A 206 34.80 16.94 -2.71
CA THR A 206 36.16 16.62 -3.19
C THR A 206 36.27 16.89 -4.69
N GLU A 207 37.48 17.11 -5.17
CA GLU A 207 37.73 17.29 -6.60
C GLU A 207 37.66 15.94 -7.31
N VAL A 208 36.74 15.81 -8.29
CA VAL A 208 36.61 14.65 -9.16
C VAL A 208 36.61 15.13 -10.60
N ALA A 209 37.63 14.75 -11.37
CA ALA A 209 37.82 15.16 -12.78
C ALA A 209 37.80 16.68 -12.98
N GLY A 210 38.40 17.46 -12.06
CA GLY A 210 38.46 18.92 -12.14
C GLY A 210 37.23 19.68 -11.64
N GLU A 211 36.23 18.98 -11.12
CA GLU A 211 35.00 19.57 -10.55
C GLU A 211 34.84 19.20 -9.07
N MET A 212 34.36 20.16 -8.27
CA MET A 212 34.01 19.90 -6.88
C MET A 212 32.67 19.16 -6.82
N LYS A 213 32.69 17.92 -6.34
CA LYS A 213 31.47 17.06 -6.22
C LYS A 213 31.21 16.68 -4.79
N GLU A 214 29.92 16.57 -4.47
CA GLU A 214 29.49 16.13 -3.15
C GLU A 214 29.82 14.65 -2.94
N VAL A 215 30.31 14.36 -1.74
CA VAL A 215 30.69 13.01 -1.34
C VAL A 215 30.15 12.69 0.03
N VAL A 216 29.96 11.40 0.29
CA VAL A 216 29.64 10.85 1.61
C VAL A 216 30.78 9.95 2.07
N ILE A 217 30.95 9.87 3.40
CA ILE A 217 32.02 9.09 4.03
C ILE A 217 31.37 7.96 4.82
N ILE A 218 31.87 6.75 4.63
CA ILE A 218 31.53 5.57 5.40
C ILE A 218 32.71 5.16 6.26
N GLY A 219 32.48 5.05 7.57
CA GLY A 219 33.42 4.48 8.51
C GLY A 219 33.31 2.96 8.62
N ALA A 220 34.31 2.32 9.25
CA ALA A 220 34.35 0.86 9.43
C ALA A 220 33.09 0.29 10.11
N ASN A 221 32.54 1.01 11.09
CA ASN A 221 31.33 0.59 11.82
C ASN A 221 30.04 0.63 10.94
N ASP A 222 30.02 1.46 9.90
CA ASP A 222 28.85 1.64 9.03
C ASP A 222 28.84 0.62 7.89
N VAL A 223 30.02 0.09 7.50
CA VAL A 223 30.16 -0.93 6.46
C VAL A 223 29.35 -2.18 6.79
N VAL A 224 29.29 -2.56 8.06
CA VAL A 224 28.54 -3.74 8.54
C VAL A 224 27.02 -3.59 8.28
N ASN A 225 26.51 -2.35 8.25
CA ASN A 225 25.09 -2.03 8.05
C ASN A 225 24.75 -1.73 6.58
N MET A 226 25.69 -1.91 5.66
CA MET A 226 25.42 -1.73 4.22
C MET A 226 24.55 -2.86 3.69
N MET A 227 23.59 -2.52 2.82
CA MET A 227 22.71 -3.50 2.18
C MET A 227 23.46 -4.47 1.27
N VAL A 228 24.55 -3.99 0.67
CA VAL A 228 25.47 -4.76 -0.18
C VAL A 228 26.88 -4.56 0.35
N PRO A 229 27.74 -5.59 0.38
CA PRO A 229 29.12 -5.45 0.84
C PRO A 229 29.86 -4.33 0.13
N GLY A 230 30.46 -3.43 0.90
CA GLY A 230 31.26 -2.30 0.44
C GLY A 230 32.52 -2.14 1.28
N GLN A 231 33.23 -1.04 1.10
CA GLN A 231 34.47 -0.70 1.81
C GLN A 231 34.26 0.60 2.60
N GLU A 232 35.07 0.81 3.63
CA GLU A 232 35.15 2.12 4.27
C GLU A 232 35.84 3.13 3.33
N GLY A 233 35.41 4.39 3.37
CA GLY A 233 35.99 5.44 2.57
C GLY A 233 34.98 6.42 2.01
N VAL A 234 35.34 7.04 0.90
CA VAL A 234 34.64 8.16 0.27
C VAL A 234 33.87 7.68 -0.95
N TYR A 235 32.60 8.03 -1.03
CA TYR A 235 31.71 7.67 -2.13
C TYR A 235 31.09 8.90 -2.78
N LEU A 236 30.95 8.86 -4.10
CA LEU A 236 30.39 9.95 -4.89
C LEU A 236 28.86 9.98 -4.78
N VAL A 237 28.29 11.09 -4.33
CA VAL A 237 26.84 11.29 -4.24
C VAL A 237 26.21 11.29 -5.64
N GLY A 238 25.07 10.62 -5.78
CA GLY A 238 24.30 10.57 -7.02
C GLY A 238 24.79 9.57 -8.08
N SER A 239 25.90 8.84 -7.84
CA SER A 239 26.40 7.82 -8.79
C SER A 239 25.80 6.43 -8.58
N GLY A 240 25.21 6.19 -7.41
CA GLY A 240 24.55 4.93 -7.04
C GLY A 240 23.03 5.00 -7.04
N SER A 241 22.40 3.94 -6.53
CA SER A 241 20.94 3.86 -6.34
C SER A 241 20.58 2.97 -5.16
N VAL A 242 19.69 3.43 -4.32
CA VAL A 242 19.07 2.60 -3.26
C VAL A 242 18.02 1.63 -3.81
N GLY A 243 17.70 1.69 -5.10
CA GLY A 243 16.72 0.81 -5.75
C GLY A 243 15.25 1.09 -5.42
N VAL A 244 14.96 2.12 -4.60
CA VAL A 244 13.61 2.33 -4.07
C VAL A 244 12.60 2.76 -5.14
N ALA A 245 13.00 3.59 -6.11
CA ALA A 245 12.11 4.00 -7.20
C ALA A 245 11.73 2.83 -8.11
N GLN A 246 12.71 2.01 -8.52
CA GLN A 246 12.50 0.81 -9.31
C GLN A 246 11.63 -0.21 -8.57
N THR A 247 11.84 -0.35 -7.26
CA THR A 247 11.02 -1.19 -6.38
C THR A 247 9.55 -0.70 -6.39
N PHE A 248 9.32 0.61 -6.30
CA PHE A 248 7.98 1.19 -6.38
C PHE A 248 7.30 0.86 -7.71
N PHE A 249 7.96 1.05 -8.84
CA PHE A 249 7.40 0.72 -10.16
C PHE A 249 7.09 -0.77 -10.29
N THR A 250 8.02 -1.63 -9.87
CA THR A 250 7.84 -3.10 -9.97
C THR A 250 6.68 -3.58 -9.10
N ILE A 251 6.61 -3.14 -7.85
CA ILE A 251 5.51 -3.48 -6.93
C ILE A 251 4.19 -2.91 -7.45
N GLY A 252 4.19 -1.68 -7.96
CA GLY A 252 3.01 -1.06 -8.56
C GLY A 252 2.43 -1.88 -9.71
N ILE A 253 3.29 -2.43 -10.60
CA ILE A 253 2.87 -3.33 -11.68
C ILE A 253 2.30 -4.64 -11.13
N ILE A 254 2.99 -5.27 -10.18
CA ILE A 254 2.53 -6.53 -9.58
C ILE A 254 1.17 -6.35 -8.92
N TYR A 255 0.99 -5.28 -8.13
CA TYR A 255 -0.28 -5.01 -7.47
C TYR A 255 -1.41 -4.68 -8.46
N LEU A 256 -1.11 -3.93 -9.52
CA LEU A 256 -2.08 -3.66 -10.58
C LEU A 256 -2.61 -4.96 -11.18
N VAL A 257 -1.70 -5.85 -11.58
CA VAL A 257 -2.07 -7.13 -12.21
C VAL A 257 -2.85 -8.01 -11.24
N VAL A 258 -2.34 -8.22 -10.03
CA VAL A 258 -2.98 -9.09 -9.02
C VAL A 258 -4.36 -8.57 -8.64
N MET A 259 -4.47 -7.27 -8.33
CA MET A 259 -5.73 -6.67 -7.91
C MET A 259 -6.76 -6.62 -9.05
N LEU A 260 -6.35 -6.38 -10.30
CA LEU A 260 -7.25 -6.46 -11.44
C LEU A 260 -7.76 -7.88 -11.66
N CYS A 261 -6.87 -8.88 -11.67
CA CYS A 261 -7.27 -10.30 -11.76
C CYS A 261 -8.27 -10.66 -10.66
N ALA A 262 -8.01 -10.24 -9.42
CA ALA A 262 -8.87 -10.46 -8.27
C ALA A 262 -10.23 -9.74 -8.44
N ALA A 263 -10.24 -8.47 -8.85
CA ALA A 263 -11.46 -7.70 -9.08
C ALA A 263 -12.34 -8.32 -10.18
N PHE A 264 -11.75 -8.81 -11.26
CA PHE A 264 -12.47 -9.52 -12.31
C PHE A 264 -12.97 -10.90 -11.88
N GLY A 265 -12.38 -11.50 -10.86
CA GLY A 265 -12.86 -12.70 -10.18
C GLY A 265 -14.15 -12.51 -9.38
N TYR A 266 -14.48 -11.27 -9.01
CA TYR A 266 -15.68 -11.01 -8.21
C TYR A 266 -16.98 -11.38 -8.93
N ARG A 267 -17.88 -11.99 -8.13
CA ARG A 267 -19.29 -12.23 -8.48
C ARG A 267 -20.13 -11.80 -7.29
N VAL A 268 -21.35 -11.37 -7.54
CA VAL A 268 -22.36 -11.11 -6.52
C VAL A 268 -23.42 -12.19 -6.55
N PRO A 269 -23.98 -12.57 -5.39
CA PRO A 269 -25.11 -13.51 -5.38
C PRO A 269 -26.32 -12.89 -6.09
N PRO A 270 -27.20 -13.70 -6.72
CA PRO A 270 -28.49 -13.26 -7.22
C PRO A 270 -29.36 -12.68 -6.10
N ASP A 271 -30.32 -11.84 -6.46
CA ASP A 271 -31.27 -11.30 -5.48
C ASP A 271 -32.07 -12.44 -4.83
N GLY A 272 -32.21 -12.41 -3.52
CA GLY A 272 -32.89 -13.44 -2.74
C GLY A 272 -32.11 -14.75 -2.55
N TRP A 273 -30.84 -14.82 -3.03
CA TRP A 273 -30.01 -16.00 -2.83
C TRP A 273 -29.65 -16.21 -1.37
N THR A 274 -29.83 -17.44 -0.91
CA THR A 274 -29.38 -17.88 0.43
C THR A 274 -28.58 -19.17 0.30
N PRO A 275 -27.60 -19.42 1.19
CA PRO A 275 -26.91 -20.70 1.25
C PRO A 275 -27.89 -21.85 1.52
N GLU A 276 -27.61 -23.00 0.93
CA GLU A 276 -28.40 -24.21 1.13
C GLU A 276 -28.49 -24.59 2.64
N GLY A 277 -29.70 -24.83 3.12
CA GLY A 277 -29.94 -25.18 4.52
C GLY A 277 -29.86 -24.00 5.52
N TRP A 278 -29.65 -22.77 5.06
CA TRP A 278 -29.63 -21.60 5.93
C TRP A 278 -30.91 -20.78 5.77
N VAL A 279 -31.55 -20.52 6.90
CA VAL A 279 -32.72 -19.65 6.99
C VAL A 279 -32.30 -18.38 7.72
N ALA A 280 -32.66 -17.22 7.16
CA ALA A 280 -32.40 -15.95 7.83
C ALA A 280 -33.13 -15.95 9.18
N PRO A 281 -32.51 -15.50 10.29
CA PRO A 281 -33.19 -15.36 11.56
C PRO A 281 -34.42 -14.48 11.39
N GLU A 282 -35.59 -14.93 11.88
CA GLU A 282 -36.80 -14.12 11.87
C GLU A 282 -36.58 -12.84 12.70
N GLU A 283 -37.18 -11.73 12.26
CA GLU A 283 -37.17 -10.47 13.02
C GLU A 283 -37.81 -10.73 14.40
N GLY A 284 -36.98 -10.85 15.43
CA GLY A 284 -37.44 -11.09 16.81
C GLY A 284 -36.69 -12.17 17.58
N GLU A 285 -35.99 -13.11 16.94
CA GLU A 285 -35.31 -14.25 17.60
C GLU A 285 -33.86 -14.00 18.04
N HIS A 286 -33.46 -12.78 18.28
CA HIS A 286 -32.11 -12.53 18.75
C HIS A 286 -31.96 -12.57 20.26
N HIS A 287 -31.44 -13.65 20.79
CA HIS A 287 -31.14 -13.86 22.22
C HIS A 287 -29.86 -13.09 22.71
N GLY A 288 -29.43 -12.05 22.04
CA GLY A 288 -28.24 -11.28 22.44
C GLY A 288 -28.56 -9.82 22.79
N LYS A 289 -28.20 -9.40 24.02
CA LYS A 289 -28.38 -8.01 24.53
C LYS A 289 -27.63 -6.90 23.74
N MET A 290 -26.84 -7.25 22.74
CA MET A 290 -26.00 -6.31 21.97
C MET A 290 -26.40 -6.20 20.48
N ILE A 291 -27.48 -6.81 20.04
CA ILE A 291 -27.90 -6.77 18.63
C ILE A 291 -29.16 -5.91 18.54
N THR A 292 -29.07 -4.81 17.79
CA THR A 292 -30.24 -3.96 17.52
C THR A 292 -31.23 -4.69 16.65
N GLN A 293 -32.53 -4.62 17.01
CA GLN A 293 -33.61 -5.23 16.25
C GLN A 293 -33.98 -4.47 14.98
N HIS A 294 -33.39 -3.28 14.76
CA HIS A 294 -33.70 -2.43 13.62
C HIS A 294 -32.41 -2.09 12.85
N HIS A 295 -32.43 -2.34 11.55
CA HIS A 295 -31.41 -1.84 10.65
C HIS A 295 -31.57 -0.32 10.49
N VAL A 296 -30.61 0.45 11.00
CA VAL A 296 -30.61 1.90 10.89
C VAL A 296 -29.83 2.28 9.66
N HIS A 297 -30.48 2.97 8.71
CA HIS A 297 -29.78 3.54 7.54
C HIS A 297 -28.75 4.57 8.00
N ILE A 298 -27.61 4.68 7.29
CA ILE A 298 -26.51 5.55 7.70
C ILE A 298 -26.94 7.02 7.90
N ASP A 299 -27.84 7.51 7.09
CA ASP A 299 -28.36 8.88 7.21
C ASP A 299 -29.17 9.11 8.50
N GLN A 300 -29.74 8.04 9.07
CA GLN A 300 -30.41 8.07 10.36
C GLN A 300 -29.41 7.85 11.50
N ALA A 301 -28.43 6.96 11.31
CA ALA A 301 -27.36 6.72 12.29
C ALA A 301 -26.57 7.99 12.59
N LEU A 302 -26.22 8.78 11.58
CA LEU A 302 -25.55 10.07 11.70
C LEU A 302 -26.31 11.10 12.55
N LYS A 303 -27.62 10.94 12.76
CA LYS A 303 -28.45 11.81 13.60
C LYS A 303 -28.57 11.34 15.04
N THR A 304 -27.99 10.18 15.37
CA THR A 304 -28.06 9.57 16.71
C THR A 304 -26.85 9.94 17.55
N LYS A 305 -27.04 10.17 18.84
CA LYS A 305 -25.93 10.41 19.79
C LYS A 305 -24.98 9.20 19.88
N GLN A 306 -25.50 7.99 19.71
CA GLN A 306 -24.77 6.73 19.79
C GLN A 306 -23.67 6.63 18.71
N PHE A 307 -23.92 7.18 17.52
CA PHE A 307 -22.94 7.22 16.44
C PHE A 307 -21.68 8.00 16.81
N TYR A 308 -21.82 9.06 17.61
CA TYR A 308 -20.70 9.91 18.03
C TYR A 308 -20.07 9.45 19.35
N GLN A 309 -20.58 8.39 19.97
CA GLN A 309 -20.05 7.82 21.21
C GLN A 309 -19.19 6.56 20.96
N LEU A 310 -19.16 6.05 19.74
CA LEU A 310 -18.30 4.96 19.26
C LEU A 310 -17.00 5.51 18.67
#